data_164f2c0f160237c14fabdc85494f2706
#
_entry.id   164f2c0f160237c14fabdc85494f2706
#
_cell.length_a   1.000
_cell.length_b   1.000
_cell.length_c   1.000
_cell.angle_alpha   90.00
_cell.angle_beta   90.00
_cell.angle_gamma   90.00
#
_symmetry.space_group_name_H-M   'P 1'
#
loop_
_entity.id
_entity.type
_entity.pdbx_description
1 polymer ?
#
loop_
_entity_poly.entity_id
_entity_poly.type
_entity_poly.pdbx_seq_one_letter_code
_entity_poly.pdbx_strand_id
1 'polypeptide(L)'
;EKKKKKKKDEPDPIVFLGMQVDAPGSMDLFDTISVTFNEPVLDINKEMFFLDQKIDTVWNTVDFDFFPDSTNSLNYFIRRPWKYGEEYRIEVDSAAIHSLYGKWNDFFTGEFKIKKEDEYGHLYLNINGVDTTAFVELLSSGDAPVRKAKVKDGGVLFMDLKPDKYYARIVIDTNGNGVWDTGNYIEKRQPEEVYYSPKMYEIMQNWQVEETWNVNSTPL
;
A
#
# COMPACT_ATOMS: atom_id res chain seq x y z
N GLU A 1 -37.49 27.94 22.34
CA GLU A 1 -37.25 26.49 22.08
C GLU A 1 -37.45 25.73 23.40
N LYS A 2 -38.49 24.88 23.46
CA LYS A 2 -38.77 24.06 24.64
C LYS A 2 -37.81 22.86 24.69
N LYS A 3 -36.83 22.89 25.58
CA LYS A 3 -36.03 21.67 25.93
C LYS A 3 -36.99 20.56 26.38
N LYS A 4 -37.08 19.46 25.61
CA LYS A 4 -37.75 18.22 26.02
C LYS A 4 -37.08 17.71 27.29
N LYS A 5 -37.79 17.62 28.43
CA LYS A 5 -37.32 16.96 29.65
C LYS A 5 -37.14 15.50 29.33
N LYS A 6 -35.91 14.95 29.51
CA LYS A 6 -35.64 13.49 29.50
C LYS A 6 -36.57 12.84 30.55
N LYS A 7 -37.20 11.72 30.16
CA LYS A 7 -37.90 10.82 31.09
C LYS A 7 -36.82 10.17 31.98
N LYS A 8 -37.10 10.07 33.27
CA LYS A 8 -36.16 9.72 34.33
C LYS A 8 -35.73 8.25 34.33
N ASP A 9 -36.22 7.40 33.42
CA ASP A 9 -36.02 5.94 33.38
C ASP A 9 -35.53 5.43 32.00
N GLU A 10 -35.02 6.28 31.11
CA GLU A 10 -34.36 5.80 29.90
C GLU A 10 -32.87 5.62 30.22
N PRO A 11 -32.28 4.42 29.99
CA PRO A 11 -30.87 4.20 30.15
C PRO A 11 -30.11 5.16 29.21
N ASP A 12 -28.96 5.62 29.67
CA ASP A 12 -28.11 6.45 28.82
C ASP A 12 -27.75 5.69 27.53
N PRO A 13 -27.74 6.36 26.39
CA PRO A 13 -27.38 5.71 25.13
C PRO A 13 -25.97 5.14 25.21
N ILE A 14 -25.80 3.91 24.73
CA ILE A 14 -24.48 3.28 24.62
C ILE A 14 -23.63 4.11 23.66
N VAL A 15 -22.45 4.49 24.11
CA VAL A 15 -21.46 5.18 23.29
C VAL A 15 -20.37 4.16 22.91
N PHE A 16 -20.37 3.73 21.68
CA PHE A 16 -19.40 2.77 21.18
C PHE A 16 -18.00 3.39 20.99
N LEU A 17 -17.00 2.54 20.95
CA LEU A 17 -15.67 2.88 20.44
C LEU A 17 -15.80 3.27 18.96
N GLY A 18 -15.34 4.46 18.61
CA GLY A 18 -15.31 4.90 17.21
C GLY A 18 -14.25 4.10 16.45
N MET A 19 -14.69 3.37 15.44
CA MET A 19 -13.86 2.59 14.52
C MET A 19 -14.16 3.02 13.09
N GLN A 20 -13.15 3.40 12.35
CA GLN A 20 -13.23 3.71 10.94
C GLN A 20 -12.36 2.71 10.18
N VAL A 21 -12.97 1.99 9.25
CA VAL A 21 -12.29 1.06 8.34
C VAL A 21 -12.21 1.71 6.97
N ASP A 22 -11.01 1.96 6.49
CA ASP A 22 -10.79 2.51 5.15
C ASP A 22 -10.67 1.37 4.14
N ALA A 23 -11.84 0.82 3.78
CA ALA A 23 -11.99 -0.19 2.74
C ALA A 23 -12.78 0.43 1.58
N PRO A 24 -12.10 1.06 0.60
CA PRO A 24 -12.78 1.63 -0.56
C PRO A 24 -13.41 0.52 -1.39
N GLY A 25 -14.58 0.80 -2.00
CA GLY A 25 -15.31 -0.20 -2.80
C GLY A 25 -14.49 -0.85 -3.92
N SER A 26 -13.40 -0.21 -4.36
CA SER A 26 -12.38 -0.76 -5.27
C SER A 26 -10.98 -0.44 -4.73
N MET A 27 -10.18 -1.47 -4.51
CA MET A 27 -8.82 -1.41 -3.98
C MET A 27 -7.77 -1.84 -5.00
N ASP A 28 -6.58 -1.30 -4.89
CA ASP A 28 -5.42 -1.78 -5.63
C ASP A 28 -4.82 -3.05 -4.99
N LEU A 29 -4.18 -3.87 -5.82
CA LEU A 29 -3.61 -5.17 -5.41
C LEU A 29 -2.62 -5.06 -4.25
N PHE A 30 -1.92 -3.93 -4.12
CA PHE A 30 -0.87 -3.70 -3.12
C PHE A 30 -1.32 -2.83 -1.95
N ASP A 31 -2.57 -2.40 -1.94
CA ASP A 31 -3.09 -1.58 -0.86
C ASP A 31 -3.29 -2.39 0.42
N THR A 32 -3.22 -1.69 1.52
CA THR A 32 -3.47 -2.21 2.86
C THR A 32 -4.67 -1.46 3.43
N ILE A 33 -5.60 -2.17 4.05
CA ILE A 33 -6.75 -1.52 4.67
C ILE A 33 -6.32 -0.95 6.01
N SER A 34 -6.62 0.32 6.25
CA SER A 34 -6.40 0.94 7.54
C SER A 34 -7.66 0.89 8.41
N VAL A 35 -7.45 0.64 9.69
CA VAL A 35 -8.48 0.67 10.73
C VAL A 35 -8.05 1.69 11.77
N THR A 36 -8.79 2.78 11.90
CA THR A 36 -8.47 3.87 12.82
C THR A 36 -9.49 3.92 13.96
N PHE A 37 -8.99 3.98 15.19
CA PHE A 37 -9.81 4.13 16.40
C PHE A 37 -9.73 5.55 16.93
N ASN A 38 -10.80 6.01 17.56
CA ASN A 38 -10.82 7.32 18.22
C ASN A 38 -10.25 7.29 19.66
N GLU A 39 -9.93 6.11 20.17
CA GLU A 39 -9.36 5.88 21.50
C GLU A 39 -8.35 4.72 21.45
N PRO A 40 -7.36 4.69 22.38
CA PRO A 40 -6.42 3.59 22.46
C PRO A 40 -7.11 2.25 22.71
N VAL A 41 -6.72 1.25 21.96
CA VAL A 41 -7.21 -0.13 22.08
C VAL A 41 -6.50 -0.83 23.23
N LEU A 42 -7.27 -1.48 24.10
CA LEU A 42 -6.77 -2.30 25.22
C LEU A 42 -6.65 -3.76 24.81
N ASP A 43 -7.69 -4.30 24.17
CA ASP A 43 -7.79 -5.71 23.81
C ASP A 43 -8.55 -5.91 22.49
N ILE A 44 -8.15 -6.96 21.76
CA ILE A 44 -8.74 -7.37 20.48
C ILE A 44 -8.96 -8.87 20.49
N ASN A 45 -10.24 -9.27 20.41
CA ASN A 45 -10.59 -10.68 20.21
C ASN A 45 -10.56 -11.00 18.70
N LYS A 46 -9.46 -11.57 18.22
CA LYS A 46 -9.27 -11.91 16.81
C LYS A 46 -10.26 -12.96 16.29
N GLU A 47 -10.86 -13.77 17.16
CA GLU A 47 -11.86 -14.78 16.77
C GLU A 47 -13.20 -14.16 16.34
N MET A 48 -13.41 -12.88 16.63
CA MET A 48 -14.58 -12.10 16.29
C MET A 48 -14.30 -11.11 15.14
N PHE A 49 -13.21 -11.31 14.43
CA PHE A 49 -12.79 -10.46 13.33
C PHE A 49 -12.58 -11.33 12.08
N PHE A 50 -13.40 -11.16 11.06
CA PHE A 50 -13.45 -12.02 9.90
C PHE A 50 -13.10 -11.26 8.62
N LEU A 51 -12.40 -11.94 7.74
CA LEU A 51 -12.22 -11.55 6.35
C LEU A 51 -12.71 -12.70 5.48
N ASP A 52 -13.71 -12.44 4.67
CA ASP A 52 -14.24 -13.41 3.73
C ASP A 52 -13.85 -13.06 2.30
N GLN A 53 -13.58 -14.06 1.50
CA GLN A 53 -13.41 -13.99 0.06
C GLN A 53 -14.62 -14.61 -0.62
N LYS A 54 -15.17 -13.94 -1.61
CA LYS A 54 -16.28 -14.47 -2.39
C LYS A 54 -15.74 -15.37 -3.50
N ILE A 55 -16.15 -16.64 -3.44
CA ILE A 55 -15.87 -17.63 -4.48
C ILE A 55 -17.22 -18.03 -5.09
N ASP A 56 -17.42 -17.73 -6.37
CA ASP A 56 -18.70 -17.80 -7.06
C ASP A 56 -19.76 -16.94 -6.35
N THR A 57 -20.62 -17.54 -5.54
CA THR A 57 -21.68 -16.85 -4.78
C THR A 57 -21.55 -17.03 -3.28
N VAL A 58 -20.53 -17.75 -2.81
CA VAL A 58 -20.35 -18.12 -1.41
C VAL A 58 -19.19 -17.35 -0.79
N TRP A 59 -19.42 -16.80 0.39
CA TRP A 59 -18.39 -16.19 1.21
C TRP A 59 -17.61 -17.28 1.96
N ASN A 60 -16.29 -17.24 1.87
CA ASN A 60 -15.38 -18.18 2.52
C ASN A 60 -14.37 -17.41 3.36
N THR A 61 -14.30 -17.71 4.64
CA THR A 61 -13.36 -17.09 5.55
C THR A 61 -11.93 -17.42 5.15
N VAL A 62 -11.07 -16.41 5.17
CA VAL A 62 -9.68 -16.48 4.74
C VAL A 62 -8.76 -15.82 5.76
N ASP A 63 -7.51 -16.27 5.82
CA ASP A 63 -6.51 -15.71 6.71
C ASP A 63 -6.06 -14.32 6.28
N PHE A 64 -5.71 -13.49 7.27
CA PHE A 64 -5.17 -12.16 7.08
C PHE A 64 -4.28 -11.76 8.26
N ASP A 65 -3.38 -10.82 8.02
CA ASP A 65 -2.61 -10.17 9.08
C ASP A 65 -3.37 -8.94 9.59
N PHE A 66 -3.51 -8.83 10.93
CA PHE A 66 -4.01 -7.63 11.59
C PHE A 66 -2.98 -7.18 12.63
N PHE A 67 -2.40 -5.99 12.42
CA PHE A 67 -1.28 -5.50 13.21
C PHE A 67 -1.34 -3.98 13.42
N PRO A 68 -0.78 -3.47 14.56
CA PRO A 68 -0.76 -2.05 14.85
C PRO A 68 0.25 -1.30 13.95
N ASP A 69 -0.03 -0.02 13.72
CA ASP A 69 0.94 0.92 13.16
C ASP A 69 2.02 1.25 14.21
N SER A 70 3.28 1.13 13.81
CA SER A 70 4.42 1.44 14.69
C SER A 70 4.57 2.93 15.02
N THR A 71 3.93 3.80 14.25
CA THR A 71 4.03 5.27 14.39
C THR A 71 2.80 5.89 15.04
N ASN A 72 1.64 5.22 14.97
CA ASN A 72 0.39 5.71 15.53
C ASN A 72 -0.41 4.57 16.18
N SER A 73 -0.45 4.55 17.50
CA SER A 73 -1.14 3.52 18.30
C SER A 73 -2.67 3.45 18.11
N LEU A 74 -3.26 4.43 17.44
CA LEU A 74 -4.69 4.43 17.09
C LEU A 74 -4.97 3.76 15.74
N ASN A 75 -3.94 3.47 14.96
CA ASN A 75 -4.06 2.86 13.64
C ASN A 75 -3.64 1.40 13.67
N TYR A 76 -4.38 0.61 12.92
CA TYR A 76 -4.10 -0.79 12.64
C TYR A 76 -4.23 -1.05 11.14
N PHE A 77 -3.59 -2.11 10.67
CA PHE A 77 -3.62 -2.48 9.26
C PHE A 77 -4.11 -3.91 9.09
N ILE A 78 -4.92 -4.12 8.05
CA ILE A 78 -5.28 -5.43 7.54
C ILE A 78 -4.52 -5.64 6.24
N ARG A 79 -3.76 -6.73 6.16
CA ARG A 79 -2.99 -7.11 4.99
C ARG A 79 -3.16 -8.59 4.67
N ARG A 80 -3.21 -8.85 3.39
CA ARG A 80 -3.12 -10.21 2.84
C ARG A 80 -2.58 -10.14 1.41
N PRO A 81 -2.10 -11.23 0.80
CA PRO A 81 -1.90 -11.32 -0.64
C PRO A 81 -3.25 -11.28 -1.35
N TRP A 82 -3.66 -10.08 -1.78
CA TRP A 82 -4.90 -9.89 -2.54
C TRP A 82 -4.81 -10.57 -3.90
N LYS A 83 -5.96 -10.93 -4.48
CA LYS A 83 -6.03 -11.51 -5.82
C LYS A 83 -6.83 -10.61 -6.76
N TYR A 84 -6.39 -10.51 -8.00
CA TYR A 84 -7.03 -9.67 -9.00
C TYR A 84 -8.52 -10.02 -9.18
N GLY A 85 -9.35 -9.00 -9.22
CA GLY A 85 -10.78 -9.10 -9.52
C GLY A 85 -11.63 -9.78 -8.47
N GLU A 86 -11.03 -10.24 -7.37
CA GLU A 86 -11.74 -10.91 -6.27
C GLU A 86 -12.47 -9.91 -5.39
N GLU A 87 -13.60 -10.38 -4.84
CA GLU A 87 -14.43 -9.63 -3.90
C GLU A 87 -14.19 -10.13 -2.48
N TYR A 88 -14.09 -9.19 -1.54
CA TYR A 88 -13.85 -9.46 -0.13
C TYR A 88 -14.87 -8.74 0.75
N ARG A 89 -15.08 -9.29 1.96
CA ARG A 89 -15.91 -8.69 2.99
C ARG A 89 -15.17 -8.74 4.33
N ILE A 90 -15.08 -7.60 4.99
CA ILE A 90 -14.65 -7.51 6.39
C ILE A 90 -15.88 -7.55 7.26
N GLU A 91 -15.84 -8.32 8.34
CA GLU A 91 -16.86 -8.36 9.36
C GLU A 91 -16.21 -8.34 10.74
N VAL A 92 -16.65 -7.44 11.60
CA VAL A 92 -16.18 -7.30 12.98
C VAL A 92 -17.38 -7.32 13.89
N ASP A 93 -17.47 -8.36 14.72
CA ASP A 93 -18.57 -8.50 15.67
C ASP A 93 -18.56 -7.39 16.72
N SER A 94 -19.72 -7.10 17.26
CA SER A 94 -19.84 -6.16 18.38
C SER A 94 -19.07 -6.66 19.59
N ALA A 95 -18.36 -5.77 20.29
CA ALA A 95 -17.49 -6.07 21.42
C ALA A 95 -16.27 -6.97 21.11
N ALA A 96 -15.87 -7.06 19.83
CA ALA A 96 -14.62 -7.69 19.44
C ALA A 96 -13.38 -6.89 19.89
N ILE A 97 -13.53 -5.57 20.02
CA ILE A 97 -12.45 -4.64 20.34
C ILE A 97 -12.86 -3.76 21.52
N HIS A 98 -12.01 -3.71 22.54
CA HIS A 98 -12.23 -2.89 23.72
C HIS A 98 -11.21 -1.76 23.82
N SER A 99 -11.68 -0.55 24.15
CA SER A 99 -10.81 0.59 24.42
C SER A 99 -10.28 0.59 25.85
N LEU A 100 -9.19 1.32 26.07
CA LEU A 100 -8.64 1.56 27.41
C LEU A 100 -9.65 2.24 28.36
N TYR A 101 -10.66 2.92 27.82
CA TYR A 101 -11.69 3.64 28.58
C TYR A 101 -13.01 2.85 28.74
N GLY A 102 -12.99 1.55 28.46
CA GLY A 102 -14.13 0.64 28.69
C GLY A 102 -15.23 0.69 27.64
N LYS A 103 -15.00 1.33 26.51
CA LYS A 103 -15.90 1.25 25.35
C LYS A 103 -15.53 0.06 24.47
N TRP A 104 -16.48 -0.41 23.69
CA TRP A 104 -16.29 -1.47 22.70
C TRP A 104 -16.87 -1.07 21.34
N ASN A 105 -16.40 -1.71 20.26
CA ASN A 105 -16.90 -1.44 18.92
C ASN A 105 -18.34 -1.94 18.73
N ASP A 106 -19.10 -1.24 17.90
CA ASP A 106 -20.34 -1.78 17.35
C ASP A 106 -20.02 -2.78 16.22
N PHE A 107 -21.02 -3.57 15.80
CA PHE A 107 -20.90 -4.44 14.64
C PHE A 107 -20.52 -3.62 13.39
N PHE A 108 -19.58 -4.15 12.62
CA PHE A 108 -19.15 -3.55 11.36
C PHE A 108 -19.11 -4.59 10.24
N THR A 109 -19.56 -4.22 9.06
CA THR A 109 -19.35 -4.98 7.84
C THR A 109 -19.06 -4.05 6.67
N GLY A 110 -18.15 -4.45 5.79
CA GLY A 110 -17.77 -3.68 4.60
C GLY A 110 -17.30 -4.60 3.49
N GLU A 111 -17.80 -4.38 2.28
CA GLU A 111 -17.42 -5.13 1.08
C GLU A 111 -16.54 -4.27 0.18
N PHE A 112 -15.54 -4.91 -0.44
CA PHE A 112 -14.65 -4.27 -1.40
C PHE A 112 -14.19 -5.28 -2.45
N LYS A 113 -13.70 -4.75 -3.56
CA LYS A 113 -13.19 -5.53 -4.69
C LYS A 113 -11.78 -5.12 -5.03
N ILE A 114 -10.94 -6.10 -5.35
CA ILE A 114 -9.61 -5.83 -5.89
C ILE A 114 -9.72 -5.56 -7.39
N LYS A 115 -9.00 -4.56 -7.87
CA LYS A 115 -8.90 -4.26 -9.30
C LYS A 115 -8.44 -5.48 -10.09
N LYS A 116 -8.88 -5.58 -11.32
CA LYS A 116 -8.47 -6.64 -12.23
C LYS A 116 -7.07 -6.39 -12.76
N GLU A 117 -6.43 -7.44 -13.26
CA GLU A 117 -5.10 -7.35 -13.87
C GLU A 117 -5.08 -6.38 -15.06
N ASP A 118 -6.13 -6.36 -15.87
CA ASP A 118 -6.28 -5.48 -17.04
C ASP A 118 -6.48 -3.98 -16.67
N GLU A 119 -6.67 -3.65 -15.40
CA GLU A 119 -6.72 -2.27 -14.91
C GLU A 119 -5.32 -1.69 -14.65
N TYR A 120 -4.27 -2.50 -14.75
CA TYR A 120 -2.87 -2.09 -14.61
C TYR A 120 -2.15 -2.11 -15.96
N GLY A 121 -0.97 -1.50 -15.98
CA GLY A 121 -0.04 -1.62 -17.09
C GLY A 121 1.33 -2.09 -16.63
N HIS A 122 2.21 -2.41 -17.58
CA HIS A 122 3.54 -2.91 -17.31
C HIS A 122 4.57 -2.07 -18.08
N LEU A 123 5.75 -1.89 -17.49
CA LEU A 123 6.88 -1.21 -18.11
C LEU A 123 8.11 -2.11 -18.05
N TYR A 124 8.65 -2.42 -19.21
CA TYR A 124 9.96 -3.05 -19.34
C TYR A 124 10.97 -2.04 -19.88
N LEU A 125 12.07 -1.85 -19.17
CA LEU A 125 13.16 -1.00 -19.58
C LEU A 125 14.38 -1.85 -19.91
N ASN A 126 14.84 -1.80 -21.16
CA ASN A 126 16.13 -2.29 -21.57
C ASN A 126 17.19 -1.25 -21.16
N ILE A 127 18.13 -1.61 -20.30
CA ILE A 127 19.14 -0.71 -19.74
C ILE A 127 20.49 -1.05 -20.41
N ASN A 128 21.03 -0.07 -21.12
CA ASN A 128 22.35 -0.19 -21.75
C ASN A 128 23.36 0.74 -21.05
N GLY A 129 24.62 0.27 -20.97
CA GLY A 129 25.73 1.06 -20.43
C GLY A 129 25.87 1.05 -18.93
N VAL A 130 25.19 0.11 -18.26
CA VAL A 130 25.27 -0.10 -16.81
C VAL A 130 25.50 -1.59 -16.55
N ASP A 131 26.31 -1.91 -15.56
CA ASP A 131 26.51 -3.29 -15.12
C ASP A 131 25.35 -3.80 -14.24
N THR A 132 25.45 -5.02 -13.75
CA THR A 132 24.39 -5.68 -12.97
C THR A 132 24.19 -5.13 -11.57
N THR A 133 25.10 -4.30 -11.06
CA THR A 133 25.05 -3.71 -9.72
C THR A 133 24.29 -2.38 -9.72
N ALA A 134 23.07 -2.38 -10.21
CA ALA A 134 22.25 -1.18 -10.28
C ALA A 134 20.79 -1.50 -9.99
N PHE A 135 20.04 -0.50 -9.55
CA PHE A 135 18.59 -0.56 -9.46
C PHE A 135 17.94 0.68 -10.10
N VAL A 136 16.75 0.48 -10.60
CA VAL A 136 15.92 1.57 -11.14
C VAL A 136 14.80 1.88 -10.16
N GLU A 137 14.59 3.16 -9.92
CA GLU A 137 13.41 3.68 -9.24
C GLU A 137 12.50 4.37 -10.25
N LEU A 138 11.23 3.96 -10.28
CA LEU A 138 10.18 4.74 -10.91
C LEU A 138 9.73 5.84 -9.95
N LEU A 139 9.57 7.03 -10.50
CA LEU A 139 9.20 8.22 -9.76
C LEU A 139 7.84 8.72 -10.22
N SER A 140 7.06 9.27 -9.30
CA SER A 140 5.86 10.03 -9.62
C SER A 140 6.22 11.36 -10.30
N SER A 141 5.21 12.10 -10.75
CA SER A 141 5.38 13.47 -11.27
C SER A 141 5.93 14.46 -10.24
N GLY A 142 5.88 14.11 -8.94
CA GLY A 142 6.47 14.88 -7.85
C GLY A 142 7.86 14.41 -7.43
N ASP A 143 8.57 13.64 -8.26
CA ASP A 143 9.92 13.07 -8.01
C ASP A 143 9.99 12.12 -6.78
N ALA A 144 8.85 11.62 -6.32
CA ALA A 144 8.79 10.66 -5.23
C ALA A 144 8.92 9.21 -5.75
N PRO A 145 9.78 8.36 -5.16
CA PRO A 145 9.90 6.96 -5.54
C PRO A 145 8.58 6.19 -5.32
N VAL A 146 8.09 5.52 -6.35
CA VAL A 146 6.83 4.75 -6.35
C VAL A 146 7.11 3.24 -6.38
N ARG A 147 8.10 2.83 -7.19
CA ARG A 147 8.53 1.45 -7.37
C ARG A 147 10.04 1.40 -7.50
N LYS A 148 10.63 0.28 -7.06
CA LYS A 148 12.04 0.02 -7.20
C LYS A 148 12.28 -1.43 -7.63
N ALA A 149 13.19 -1.64 -8.57
CA ALA A 149 13.60 -2.97 -9.00
C ALA A 149 15.07 -2.99 -9.39
N LYS A 150 15.75 -4.12 -9.13
CA LYS A 150 17.13 -4.35 -9.52
C LYS A 150 17.22 -4.62 -11.01
N VAL A 151 18.26 -4.11 -11.65
CA VAL A 151 18.60 -4.46 -13.03
C VAL A 151 19.08 -5.90 -13.06
N LYS A 152 18.49 -6.72 -13.94
CA LYS A 152 18.87 -8.11 -14.19
C LYS A 152 18.95 -8.34 -15.68
N ASP A 153 20.05 -8.98 -16.11
CA ASP A 153 20.26 -9.33 -17.52
C ASP A 153 20.07 -8.12 -18.49
N GLY A 154 20.49 -6.94 -18.05
CA GLY A 154 20.38 -5.70 -18.83
C GLY A 154 18.97 -5.10 -18.88
N GLY A 155 18.05 -5.53 -18.03
CA GLY A 155 16.70 -4.99 -18.04
C GLY A 155 16.05 -4.91 -16.66
N VAL A 156 14.92 -4.23 -16.60
CA VAL A 156 14.07 -4.15 -15.41
C VAL A 156 12.60 -4.19 -15.82
N LEU A 157 11.81 -5.00 -15.12
CA LEU A 157 10.36 -5.11 -15.32
C LEU A 157 9.62 -4.54 -14.13
N PHE A 158 8.72 -3.63 -14.40
CA PHE A 158 7.74 -3.12 -13.44
C PHE A 158 6.36 -3.60 -13.84
N MET A 159 5.80 -4.50 -13.03
CA MET A 159 4.45 -5.03 -13.21
C MET A 159 3.45 -4.23 -12.38
N ASP A 160 2.18 -4.30 -12.78
CA ASP A 160 1.03 -3.79 -12.00
C ASP A 160 1.16 -2.30 -11.64
N LEU A 161 1.59 -1.53 -12.62
CA LEU A 161 1.64 -0.08 -12.48
C LEU A 161 0.22 0.50 -12.66
N LYS A 162 -0.16 1.39 -11.78
CA LYS A 162 -1.38 2.20 -11.96
C LYS A 162 -1.23 3.03 -13.24
N PRO A 163 -2.30 3.24 -14.01
CA PRO A 163 -2.26 4.18 -15.14
C PRO A 163 -1.88 5.58 -14.66
N ASP A 164 -0.70 6.02 -15.06
CA ASP A 164 -0.14 7.33 -14.69
C ASP A 164 1.12 7.62 -15.53
N LYS A 165 1.71 8.80 -15.30
CA LYS A 165 2.97 9.24 -15.88
C LYS A 165 4.11 9.00 -14.88
N TYR A 166 5.10 8.24 -15.32
CA TYR A 166 6.25 7.89 -14.51
C TYR A 166 7.53 8.47 -15.09
N TYR A 167 8.45 8.80 -14.21
CA TYR A 167 9.83 9.09 -14.54
C TYR A 167 10.71 7.98 -13.99
N ALA A 168 11.97 7.93 -14.39
CA ALA A 168 12.87 6.91 -13.89
C ALA A 168 14.24 7.50 -13.54
N ARG A 169 14.83 7.00 -12.48
CA ARG A 169 16.26 7.17 -12.19
C ARG A 169 16.91 5.82 -11.92
N ILE A 170 18.15 5.70 -12.32
CA ILE A 170 18.98 4.54 -12.05
C ILE A 170 20.08 4.92 -11.08
N VAL A 171 20.31 4.09 -10.09
CA VAL A 171 21.36 4.22 -9.09
C VAL A 171 22.38 3.10 -9.34
N ILE A 172 23.66 3.46 -9.46
CA ILE A 172 24.77 2.52 -9.56
C ILE A 172 25.11 2.07 -8.14
N ASP A 173 24.55 0.95 -7.75
CA ASP A 173 24.63 0.37 -6.40
C ASP A 173 25.92 -0.44 -6.26
N THR A 174 27.03 0.25 -5.99
CA THR A 174 28.38 -0.33 -6.02
C THR A 174 28.61 -1.38 -4.94
N ASN A 175 27.90 -1.31 -3.83
CA ASN A 175 28.01 -2.25 -2.71
C ASN A 175 26.88 -3.29 -2.66
N GLY A 176 25.88 -3.18 -3.55
CA GLY A 176 24.77 -4.14 -3.69
C GLY A 176 23.74 -4.11 -2.56
N ASN A 177 23.75 -3.05 -1.72
CA ASN A 177 22.83 -2.94 -0.56
C ASN A 177 21.40 -2.55 -0.93
N GLY A 178 21.19 -2.08 -2.17
CA GLY A 178 19.89 -1.68 -2.69
C GLY A 178 19.41 -0.31 -2.18
N VAL A 179 20.28 0.52 -1.65
CA VAL A 179 20.01 1.88 -1.16
C VAL A 179 21.03 2.80 -1.76
N TRP A 180 20.65 4.01 -2.16
CA TRP A 180 21.60 5.03 -2.59
C TRP A 180 22.46 5.47 -1.42
N ASP A 181 23.77 5.34 -1.55
CA ASP A 181 24.73 5.73 -0.55
C ASP A 181 25.31 7.11 -0.82
N THR A 182 25.29 7.95 0.21
CA THR A 182 25.98 9.25 0.20
C THR A 182 27.48 9.08 0.27
N GLY A 183 28.21 10.05 -0.23
CA GLY A 183 29.66 10.10 -0.06
C GLY A 183 30.07 10.17 1.43
N ASN A 184 31.29 9.74 1.72
CA ASN A 184 31.92 9.89 3.03
C ASN A 184 33.24 10.68 2.88
N TYR A 185 33.25 11.90 3.39
CA TYR A 185 34.41 12.77 3.26
C TYR A 185 35.66 12.24 4.00
N ILE A 186 35.48 11.61 5.16
CA ILE A 186 36.57 11.05 5.97
C ILE A 186 37.25 9.88 5.25
N GLU A 187 36.42 9.02 4.64
CA GLU A 187 36.87 7.86 3.89
C GLU A 187 37.23 8.19 2.43
N LYS A 188 37.07 9.44 2.01
CA LYS A 188 37.26 9.93 0.64
C LYS A 188 36.42 9.13 -0.38
N ARG A 189 35.25 8.62 0.04
CA ARG A 189 34.32 7.89 -0.80
C ARG A 189 33.36 8.88 -1.46
N GLN A 190 33.24 8.79 -2.79
CA GLN A 190 32.23 9.55 -3.54
C GLN A 190 30.83 8.95 -3.30
N PRO A 191 29.76 9.74 -3.46
CA PRO A 191 28.40 9.22 -3.48
C PRO A 191 28.22 8.29 -4.68
N GLU A 192 27.28 7.37 -4.59
CA GLU A 192 26.88 6.55 -5.72
C GLU A 192 26.28 7.38 -6.84
N GLU A 193 26.60 7.00 -8.08
CA GLU A 193 26.15 7.71 -9.26
C GLU A 193 24.66 7.50 -9.51
N VAL A 194 23.98 8.58 -9.88
CA VAL A 194 22.53 8.55 -10.19
C VAL A 194 22.32 9.21 -11.54
N TYR A 195 21.59 8.53 -12.42
CA TYR A 195 21.22 9.04 -13.73
C TYR A 195 19.70 9.09 -13.87
N TYR A 196 19.18 10.17 -14.44
CA TYR A 196 17.75 10.32 -14.71
C TYR A 196 17.46 9.98 -16.15
N SER A 197 16.35 9.28 -16.40
CA SER A 197 15.86 9.07 -17.75
C SER A 197 15.37 10.40 -18.34
N PRO A 198 15.75 10.74 -19.57
CA PRO A 198 15.22 11.93 -20.24
C PRO A 198 13.77 11.75 -20.69
N LYS A 199 13.23 10.53 -20.61
CA LYS A 199 11.88 10.20 -21.06
C LYS A 199 10.91 10.12 -19.89
N MET A 200 9.68 10.52 -20.15
CA MET A 200 8.51 10.23 -19.33
C MET A 200 7.83 8.98 -19.91
N TYR A 201 7.41 8.08 -19.04
CA TYR A 201 6.74 6.84 -19.39
C TYR A 201 5.25 6.96 -19.02
N GLU A 202 4.40 7.05 -20.03
CA GLU A 202 2.94 7.05 -19.83
C GLU A 202 2.43 5.62 -19.86
N ILE A 203 1.83 5.19 -18.75
CA ILE A 203 1.28 3.85 -18.57
C ILE A 203 -0.23 3.94 -18.62
N MET A 204 -0.85 3.15 -19.47
CA MET A 204 -2.31 3.00 -19.57
C MET A 204 -2.74 1.59 -19.14
N GLN A 205 -4.04 1.44 -18.90
CA GLN A 205 -4.64 0.15 -18.57
C GLN A 205 -4.36 -0.88 -19.66
N ASN A 206 -4.00 -2.08 -19.25
CA ASN A 206 -3.72 -3.22 -20.13
C ASN A 206 -2.61 -2.98 -21.16
N TRP A 207 -1.73 -2.00 -20.93
CA TRP A 207 -0.60 -1.73 -21.80
C TRP A 207 0.68 -2.37 -21.28
N GLN A 208 1.46 -2.90 -22.23
CA GLN A 208 2.83 -3.32 -22.05
C GLN A 208 3.74 -2.35 -22.81
N VAL A 209 4.44 -1.52 -22.06
CA VAL A 209 5.38 -0.55 -22.62
C VAL A 209 6.79 -1.14 -22.54
N GLU A 210 7.48 -1.17 -23.66
CA GLU A 210 8.88 -1.57 -23.75
C GLU A 210 9.70 -0.40 -24.29
N GLU A 211 10.73 0.01 -23.53
CA GLU A 211 11.58 1.13 -23.88
C GLU A 211 13.06 0.80 -23.65
N THR A 212 13.93 1.43 -24.38
CA THR A 212 15.38 1.30 -24.22
C THR A 212 15.96 2.59 -23.66
N TRP A 213 16.75 2.46 -22.61
CA TRP A 213 17.47 3.55 -21.98
C TRP A 213 18.98 3.33 -22.03
N ASN A 214 19.69 4.21 -22.76
CA ASN A 214 21.15 4.23 -22.82
C ASN A 214 21.67 5.21 -21.77
N VAL A 215 22.14 4.72 -20.64
CA VAL A 215 22.49 5.53 -19.47
C VAL A 215 23.70 6.43 -19.72
N ASN A 216 24.72 5.94 -20.44
CA ASN A 216 25.94 6.68 -20.67
C ASN A 216 25.86 7.74 -21.81
N SER A 217 24.72 7.88 -22.46
CA SER A 217 24.54 8.82 -23.59
C SER A 217 23.82 10.10 -23.18
N THR A 218 23.51 10.30 -21.91
CA THR A 218 22.79 11.48 -21.44
C THR A 218 23.76 12.43 -20.74
N PRO A 219 24.19 13.54 -21.38
CA PRO A 219 24.89 14.59 -20.64
C PRO A 219 23.94 15.25 -19.64
N LEU A 220 24.44 15.58 -18.47
CA LEU A 220 23.80 16.46 -17.50
C LEU A 220 23.55 17.84 -18.10
#